data_99fee4f423646f22bc44e557706d9a3c
#
_entry.id   99fee4f423646f22bc44e557706d9a3c
#
_cell.length_a   1.000
_cell.length_b   1.000
_cell.length_c   1.000
_cell.angle_alpha   90.00
_cell.angle_beta   90.00
_cell.angle_gamma   90.00
#
_symmetry.space_group_name_H-M   'P 1'
#
loop_
_entity.id
_entity.type
_entity.pdbx_description
1 polymer ?
#
loop_
_entity_poly.entity_id
_entity_poly.type
_entity_poly.pdbx_seq_one_letter_code
_entity_poly.pdbx_strand_id
1 'polypeptide(L)'
;LPQRFVHPLHDEQVVVVAGGLVLLLALRGRTARPAHHSVLFGADYDTEFDDLRAGRPVADPTVYVSAPDDPALRPDEDHEAWFVLVNAPAHDPAGEGGGRGTDWDAPGLAEAEADRVLALMAARGLDVRERLLWREVRTPADLARGTRSDGGAIYGSSSDGARAAFLRPANRSPVPGLFLVGGSAHPGGGLPLVGLSARIVTELVGPA
;
A
#
# COMPACT_ATOMS: atom_id res chain seq x y z
N LEU A 1 -5.71 -23.32 -21.40
CA LEU A 1 -6.14 -22.06 -20.77
C LEU A 1 -6.59 -22.38 -19.34
N PRO A 2 -5.98 -21.82 -18.27
CA PRO A 2 -6.44 -22.04 -16.91
C PRO A 2 -7.77 -21.31 -16.74
N GLN A 3 -8.81 -22.04 -16.36
CA GLN A 3 -10.08 -21.47 -15.98
C GLN A 3 -9.86 -20.61 -14.73
N ARG A 4 -10.14 -19.30 -14.83
CA ARG A 4 -10.24 -18.42 -13.67
C ARG A 4 -11.38 -18.95 -12.80
N PHE A 5 -11.07 -19.38 -11.59
CA PHE A 5 -12.07 -19.65 -10.57
C PHE A 5 -12.63 -18.30 -10.11
N VAL A 6 -13.70 -17.86 -10.75
CA VAL A 6 -14.50 -16.74 -10.28
C VAL A 6 -15.51 -17.31 -9.28
N HIS A 7 -15.32 -17.03 -8.01
CA HIS A 7 -16.33 -17.30 -7.00
C HIS A 7 -17.50 -16.32 -7.22
N PRO A 8 -18.76 -16.77 -7.33
CA PRO A 8 -19.90 -15.87 -7.44
C PRO A 8 -20.13 -15.21 -6.08
N LEU A 9 -19.46 -14.11 -5.81
CA LEU A 9 -19.82 -13.20 -4.75
C LEU A 9 -20.88 -12.24 -5.31
N HIS A 10 -21.96 -12.11 -4.57
CA HIS A 10 -23.09 -11.26 -4.88
C HIS A 10 -22.68 -9.85 -5.29
N ASP A 11 -23.41 -9.30 -6.25
CA ASP A 11 -23.21 -8.11 -7.09
C ASP A 11 -23.14 -6.75 -6.38
N GLU A 12 -22.87 -6.64 -5.08
CA GLU A 12 -22.87 -5.34 -4.37
C GLU A 12 -21.75 -5.10 -3.37
N GLN A 13 -20.76 -5.96 -3.23
CA GLN A 13 -19.60 -5.62 -2.40
C GLN A 13 -18.46 -5.11 -3.25
N VAL A 14 -18.39 -3.78 -3.36
CA VAL A 14 -17.27 -3.05 -3.91
C VAL A 14 -16.02 -3.39 -3.09
N VAL A 15 -15.23 -4.33 -3.58
CA VAL A 15 -13.91 -4.58 -3.02
C VAL A 15 -13.03 -3.41 -3.46
N VAL A 16 -12.94 -2.37 -2.64
CA VAL A 16 -11.94 -1.33 -2.85
C VAL A 16 -10.58 -1.95 -2.53
N VAL A 17 -9.84 -2.29 -3.55
CA VAL A 17 -8.45 -2.71 -3.43
C VAL A 17 -7.61 -1.44 -3.32
N ALA A 18 -7.09 -1.17 -2.12
CA ALA A 18 -6.15 -0.06 -1.93
C ALA A 18 -4.72 -0.58 -2.09
N GLY A 19 -3.99 0.11 -2.95
CA GLY A 19 -2.54 0.01 -3.07
C GLY A 19 -1.86 1.14 -2.29
N GLY A 20 -0.57 1.32 -2.52
CA GLY A 20 0.21 2.44 -2.00
C GLY A 20 1.09 3.03 -3.07
N LEU A 21 1.18 4.36 -3.09
CA LEU A 21 2.26 5.06 -3.76
C LEU A 21 3.35 5.32 -2.74
N VAL A 22 4.53 4.78 -2.99
CA VAL A 22 5.69 4.87 -2.09
C VAL A 22 6.77 5.73 -2.74
N LEU A 23 7.32 6.66 -1.96
CA LEU A 23 8.52 7.40 -2.33
C LEU A 23 9.64 7.00 -1.38
N LEU A 24 10.75 6.53 -1.93
CA LEU A 24 12.00 6.35 -1.22
C LEU A 24 12.87 7.57 -1.49
N LEU A 25 13.24 8.29 -0.46
CA LEU A 25 13.96 9.56 -0.58
C LEU A 25 15.34 9.46 0.03
N ALA A 26 16.37 9.86 -0.73
CA ALA A 26 17.69 10.14 -0.21
C ALA A 26 17.86 11.65 -0.04
N LEU A 27 18.18 12.08 1.17
CA LEU A 27 18.22 13.50 1.55
C LEU A 27 19.60 13.89 2.05
N ARG A 28 20.06 15.07 1.63
CA ARG A 28 21.27 15.69 2.19
C ARG A 28 20.97 16.36 3.52
N GLY A 29 21.93 16.29 4.45
CA GLY A 29 21.83 16.89 5.77
C GLY A 29 20.86 16.15 6.67
N ARG A 30 20.61 16.73 7.84
CA ARG A 30 19.82 16.13 8.89
C ARG A 30 18.61 16.98 9.25
N THR A 31 17.53 16.32 9.56
CA THR A 31 16.34 16.97 10.12
C THR A 31 16.54 17.15 11.62
N ALA A 32 16.37 18.39 12.09
CA ALA A 32 16.44 18.66 13.52
C ALA A 32 15.25 18.00 14.25
N ARG A 33 15.53 17.03 15.12
CA ARG A 33 14.54 16.27 15.90
C ARG A 33 13.47 15.59 15.02
N PRO A 34 13.86 14.68 14.11
CA PRO A 34 12.89 13.94 13.32
C PRO A 34 12.05 13.06 14.24
N ALA A 35 10.73 13.04 14.05
CA ALA A 35 9.94 11.94 14.56
C ALA A 35 10.20 10.73 13.66
N HIS A 36 10.45 9.55 14.24
CA HIS A 36 10.64 8.33 13.45
C HIS A 36 9.44 8.10 12.51
N HIS A 37 8.23 8.32 13.02
CA HIS A 37 7.01 8.25 12.26
C HIS A 37 6.26 9.57 12.33
N SER A 38 5.84 10.08 11.20
CA SER A 38 4.99 11.26 11.09
C SER A 38 3.80 10.96 10.19
N VAL A 39 2.64 11.50 10.55
CA VAL A 39 1.43 11.42 9.73
C VAL A 39 0.96 12.84 9.48
N LEU A 40 0.88 13.23 8.22
CA LEU A 40 0.41 14.54 7.76
C LEU A 40 -0.98 14.35 7.17
N PHE A 41 -2.02 14.67 7.93
CA PHE A 41 -3.41 14.50 7.49
C PHE A 41 -3.79 15.50 6.39
N GLY A 42 -4.66 15.07 5.47
CA GLY A 42 -5.37 15.94 4.56
C GLY A 42 -6.36 16.85 5.29
N ALA A 43 -6.85 17.86 4.60
CA ALA A 43 -7.84 18.79 5.17
C ALA A 43 -9.19 18.11 5.40
N ASP A 44 -9.56 17.17 4.55
CA ASP A 44 -10.77 16.36 4.67
C ASP A 44 -10.43 14.88 4.49
N TYR A 45 -10.47 14.14 5.59
CA TYR A 45 -10.09 12.73 5.63
C TYR A 45 -11.10 11.82 4.89
N ASP A 46 -12.37 12.21 4.83
CA ASP A 46 -13.39 11.39 4.19
C ASP A 46 -13.25 11.41 2.66
N THR A 47 -12.83 12.53 2.07
CA THR A 47 -12.60 12.65 0.62
C THR A 47 -11.50 11.74 0.12
N GLU A 48 -10.51 11.37 0.96
CA GLU A 48 -9.48 10.40 0.61
C GLU A 48 -10.10 9.05 0.20
N PHE A 49 -11.07 8.58 0.98
CA PHE A 49 -11.74 7.30 0.69
C PHE A 49 -12.68 7.38 -0.51
N ASP A 50 -13.29 8.54 -0.76
CA ASP A 50 -14.14 8.75 -1.93
C ASP A 50 -13.32 8.71 -3.23
N ASP A 51 -12.13 9.31 -3.24
CA ASP A 51 -11.21 9.22 -4.37
C ASP A 51 -10.73 7.78 -4.60
N LEU A 52 -10.35 7.07 -3.55
CA LEU A 52 -9.94 5.66 -3.64
C LEU A 52 -11.06 4.78 -4.20
N ARG A 53 -12.30 4.96 -3.72
CA ARG A 53 -13.47 4.21 -4.22
C ARG A 53 -13.79 4.54 -5.68
N ALA A 54 -13.52 5.77 -6.09
CA ALA A 54 -13.70 6.21 -7.47
C ALA A 54 -12.52 5.82 -8.38
N GLY A 55 -11.48 5.14 -7.84
CA GLY A 55 -10.31 4.71 -8.61
C GLY A 55 -9.42 5.86 -9.07
N ARG A 56 -9.45 7.01 -8.41
CA ARG A 56 -8.65 8.19 -8.74
C ARG A 56 -7.51 8.37 -7.75
N PRO A 57 -6.33 8.85 -8.19
CA PRO A 57 -5.30 9.33 -7.28
C PRO A 57 -5.91 10.33 -6.29
N VAL A 58 -5.59 10.17 -5.00
CA VAL A 58 -6.18 10.98 -3.94
C VAL A 58 -5.70 12.42 -4.04
N ALA A 59 -6.62 13.38 -4.13
CA ALA A 59 -6.27 14.79 -4.34
C ALA A 59 -5.52 15.41 -3.16
N ASP A 60 -5.91 15.06 -1.92
CA ASP A 60 -5.30 15.57 -0.67
C ASP A 60 -5.04 14.40 0.32
N PRO A 61 -4.08 13.49 0.00
CA PRO A 61 -3.87 12.28 0.78
C PRO A 61 -3.30 12.54 2.17
N THR A 62 -3.61 11.66 3.09
CA THR A 62 -2.83 11.47 4.29
C THR A 62 -1.46 10.94 3.92
N VAL A 63 -0.40 11.66 4.31
CA VAL A 63 0.98 11.27 4.02
C VAL A 63 1.63 10.67 5.26
N TYR A 64 2.03 9.41 5.17
CA TYR A 64 2.85 8.76 6.19
C TYR A 64 4.32 8.90 5.82
N VAL A 65 5.14 9.29 6.80
CA VAL A 65 6.59 9.41 6.65
C VAL A 65 7.27 8.59 7.74
N SER A 66 8.20 7.72 7.34
CA SER A 66 9.16 7.07 8.22
C SER A 66 10.54 7.67 7.98
N ALA A 67 11.07 8.31 9.01
CA ALA A 67 12.37 8.98 9.01
C ALA A 67 13.21 8.45 10.17
N PRO A 68 13.79 7.24 10.05
CA PRO A 68 14.54 6.60 11.13
C PRO A 68 15.81 7.39 11.46
N ASP A 69 16.06 7.64 12.74
CA ASP A 69 17.27 8.26 13.24
C ASP A 69 18.31 7.23 13.77
N ASP A 70 18.12 5.98 13.42
CA ASP A 70 19.05 4.90 13.76
C ASP A 70 20.29 4.95 12.83
N PRO A 71 21.51 5.03 13.36
CA PRO A 71 22.73 5.00 12.55
C PRO A 71 22.85 3.78 11.63
N ALA A 72 22.25 2.65 11.99
CA ALA A 72 22.25 1.45 11.16
C ALA A 72 21.32 1.55 9.94
N LEU A 73 20.37 2.49 9.95
CA LEU A 73 19.38 2.69 8.89
C LEU A 73 19.65 3.94 8.05
N ARG A 74 20.72 4.68 8.35
CA ARG A 74 21.14 5.87 7.59
C ARG A 74 22.28 5.53 6.65
N PRO A 75 22.41 6.25 5.51
CA PRO A 75 23.58 6.10 4.64
C PRO A 75 24.88 6.49 5.35
N ASP A 76 24.89 7.61 6.08
CA ASP A 76 26.00 8.14 6.88
C ASP A 76 25.48 9.23 7.85
N GLU A 77 26.41 10.00 8.45
CA GLU A 77 26.06 11.05 9.43
C GLU A 77 25.44 12.31 8.80
N ASP A 78 25.68 12.53 7.52
CA ASP A 78 25.26 13.74 6.78
C ASP A 78 24.04 13.50 5.88
N HIS A 79 23.49 12.29 5.85
CA HIS A 79 22.38 11.92 4.98
C HIS A 79 21.26 11.21 5.72
N GLU A 80 20.07 11.28 5.15
CA GLU A 80 18.87 10.57 5.63
C GLU A 80 18.27 9.75 4.50
N ALA A 81 17.69 8.61 4.86
CA ALA A 81 16.85 7.80 3.98
C ALA A 81 15.43 7.80 4.55
N TRP A 82 14.48 8.34 3.79
CA TRP A 82 13.08 8.41 4.20
C TRP A 82 12.20 7.52 3.34
N PHE A 83 11.22 6.94 3.98
CA PHE A 83 10.11 6.22 3.34
C PHE A 83 8.86 7.06 3.48
N VAL A 84 8.22 7.38 2.37
CA VAL A 84 6.96 8.13 2.31
C VAL A 84 5.90 7.26 1.66
N LEU A 85 4.72 7.23 2.23
CA LEU A 85 3.59 6.43 1.72
C LEU A 85 2.31 7.26 1.72
N VAL A 86 1.58 7.18 0.63
CA VAL A 86 0.18 7.60 0.54
C VAL A 86 -0.68 6.46 0.02
N ASN A 87 -1.94 6.43 0.42
CA ASN A 87 -2.90 5.50 -0.16
C ASN A 87 -3.12 5.82 -1.65
N ALA A 88 -3.24 4.80 -2.44
CA ALA A 88 -3.41 4.91 -3.88
C ALA A 88 -4.45 3.89 -4.39
N PRO A 89 -5.24 4.21 -5.42
CA PRO A 89 -6.14 3.24 -6.04
C PRO A 89 -5.35 2.10 -6.69
N ALA A 90 -6.00 0.96 -6.85
CA ALA A 90 -5.40 -0.18 -7.52
C ALA A 90 -4.94 0.15 -8.94
N HIS A 91 -3.92 -0.57 -9.43
CA HIS A 91 -3.54 -0.53 -10.85
C HIS A 91 -4.57 -1.30 -11.68
N ASP A 92 -5.22 -0.59 -12.61
CA ASP A 92 -6.27 -1.15 -13.48
C ASP A 92 -6.20 -0.49 -14.88
N PRO A 93 -5.20 -0.84 -15.73
CA PRO A 93 -4.99 -0.22 -17.03
C PRO A 93 -6.10 -0.55 -18.04
N ALA A 94 -6.79 -1.68 -17.86
CA ALA A 94 -7.86 -2.12 -18.75
C ALA A 94 -9.26 -1.66 -18.31
N GLY A 95 -9.40 -1.07 -17.11
CA GLY A 95 -10.70 -0.76 -16.53
C GLY A 95 -11.54 -1.99 -16.20
N GLU A 96 -10.92 -3.18 -16.13
CA GLU A 96 -11.61 -4.45 -15.87
C GLU A 96 -12.18 -4.54 -14.45
N GLY A 97 -11.64 -3.73 -13.53
CA GLY A 97 -12.14 -3.55 -12.16
C GLY A 97 -13.39 -2.66 -12.08
N GLY A 98 -14.08 -2.43 -13.20
CA GLY A 98 -15.26 -1.57 -13.26
C GLY A 98 -14.94 -0.06 -13.20
N GLY A 99 -13.74 0.34 -13.65
CA GLY A 99 -13.27 1.72 -13.66
C GLY A 99 -12.89 2.25 -12.29
N ARG A 100 -12.57 1.36 -11.36
CA ARG A 100 -12.22 1.69 -9.96
C ARG A 100 -10.73 1.62 -9.68
N GLY A 101 -9.92 1.74 -10.71
CA GLY A 101 -8.47 1.75 -10.63
C GLY A 101 -7.86 2.82 -11.54
N THR A 102 -6.57 2.99 -11.40
CA THR A 102 -5.78 3.96 -12.16
C THR A 102 -4.77 3.21 -13.01
N ASP A 103 -4.55 3.63 -14.24
CA ASP A 103 -3.42 3.16 -15.04
C ASP A 103 -2.12 3.82 -14.55
N TRP A 104 -1.46 3.18 -13.59
CA TRP A 104 -0.20 3.68 -13.03
C TRP A 104 0.99 3.55 -13.98
N ASP A 105 0.84 2.89 -15.13
CA ASP A 105 1.83 2.84 -16.20
C ASP A 105 1.64 3.98 -17.21
N ALA A 106 0.62 4.83 -17.03
CA ALA A 106 0.44 6.02 -17.86
C ALA A 106 1.67 6.94 -17.78
N PRO A 107 2.21 7.38 -18.94
CA PRO A 107 3.45 8.15 -18.98
C PRO A 107 3.40 9.41 -18.09
N GLY A 108 4.37 9.53 -17.19
CA GLY A 108 4.54 10.71 -16.34
C GLY A 108 3.63 10.77 -15.11
N LEU A 109 2.64 9.88 -14.96
CA LEU A 109 1.71 9.91 -13.85
C LEU A 109 2.42 9.69 -12.51
N ALA A 110 3.26 8.66 -12.42
CA ALA A 110 3.98 8.33 -11.17
C ALA A 110 4.82 9.51 -10.67
N GLU A 111 5.55 10.16 -11.57
CA GLU A 111 6.40 11.30 -11.23
C GLU A 111 5.58 12.53 -10.85
N ALA A 112 4.49 12.81 -11.58
CA ALA A 112 3.59 13.91 -11.26
C ALA A 112 2.95 13.75 -9.87
N GLU A 113 2.53 12.54 -9.53
CA GLU A 113 1.98 12.23 -8.21
C GLU A 113 3.05 12.34 -7.12
N ALA A 114 4.27 11.89 -7.37
CA ALA A 114 5.39 12.05 -6.44
C ALA A 114 5.71 13.53 -6.18
N ASP A 115 5.74 14.37 -7.23
CA ASP A 115 5.93 15.81 -7.09
C ASP A 115 4.81 16.46 -6.29
N ARG A 116 3.56 16.02 -6.52
CA ARG A 116 2.40 16.50 -5.76
C ARG A 116 2.50 16.13 -4.28
N VAL A 117 2.87 14.90 -3.95
CA VAL A 117 3.07 14.45 -2.56
C VAL A 117 4.15 15.29 -1.87
N LEU A 118 5.29 15.54 -2.52
CA LEU A 118 6.35 16.37 -1.97
C LEU A 118 5.89 17.84 -1.75
N ALA A 119 5.08 18.37 -2.66
CA ALA A 119 4.49 19.70 -2.50
C ALA A 119 3.51 19.78 -1.33
N LEU A 120 2.68 18.76 -1.14
CA LEU A 120 1.77 18.64 0.01
C LEU A 120 2.54 18.52 1.33
N MET A 121 3.60 17.73 1.38
CA MET A 121 4.49 17.66 2.55
C MET A 121 5.05 19.03 2.89
N ALA A 122 5.54 19.77 1.90
CA ALA A 122 6.05 21.11 2.09
C ALA A 122 4.99 22.09 2.62
N ALA A 123 3.79 22.07 2.04
CA ALA A 123 2.66 22.91 2.49
C ALA A 123 2.23 22.59 3.94
N ARG A 124 2.47 21.35 4.40
CA ARG A 124 2.19 20.90 5.77
C ARG A 124 3.39 21.04 6.70
N GLY A 125 4.42 21.80 6.31
CA GLY A 125 5.57 22.14 7.16
C GLY A 125 6.73 21.13 7.13
N LEU A 126 6.71 20.17 6.23
CA LEU A 126 7.77 19.17 6.07
C LEU A 126 8.37 19.25 4.65
N ASP A 127 9.07 20.37 4.37
CA ASP A 127 9.72 20.57 3.07
C ASP A 127 11.12 19.97 3.03
N VAL A 128 11.32 18.99 2.16
CA VAL A 128 12.60 18.30 1.94
C VAL A 128 13.14 18.48 0.52
N ARG A 129 12.45 19.22 -0.34
CA ARG A 129 12.74 19.30 -1.78
C ARG A 129 14.13 19.85 -2.10
N GLU A 130 14.61 20.86 -1.37
CA GLU A 130 15.96 21.41 -1.55
C GLU A 130 17.09 20.46 -1.06
N ARG A 131 16.71 19.48 -0.24
CA ARG A 131 17.61 18.48 0.31
C ARG A 131 17.61 17.18 -0.51
N LEU A 132 16.67 17.04 -1.44
CA LEU A 132 16.48 15.81 -2.20
C LEU A 132 17.66 15.58 -3.14
N LEU A 133 18.37 14.46 -2.93
CA LEU A 133 19.46 14.00 -3.79
C LEU A 133 18.95 13.03 -4.85
N TRP A 134 18.04 12.17 -4.45
CA TRP A 134 17.52 11.10 -5.27
C TRP A 134 16.18 10.63 -4.71
N ARG A 135 15.31 10.17 -5.59
CA ARG A 135 14.08 9.50 -5.21
C ARG A 135 13.82 8.27 -6.08
N GLU A 136 13.14 7.30 -5.51
CA GLU A 136 12.53 6.20 -6.24
C GLU A 136 11.05 6.19 -5.95
N VAL A 137 10.23 6.05 -7.00
CA VAL A 137 8.78 5.99 -6.89
C VAL A 137 8.35 4.54 -7.14
N ARG A 138 7.55 4.00 -6.23
CA ARG A 138 6.94 2.68 -6.35
C ARG A 138 5.43 2.83 -6.38
N THR A 139 4.85 2.46 -7.51
CA THR A 139 3.41 2.57 -7.76
C THR A 139 2.68 1.26 -7.43
N PRO A 140 1.35 1.25 -7.36
CA PRO A 140 0.57 0.01 -7.33
C PRO A 140 0.88 -0.93 -8.50
N ALA A 141 1.22 -0.42 -9.70
CA ALA A 141 1.67 -1.25 -10.81
C ALA A 141 2.99 -1.98 -10.51
N ASP A 142 3.95 -1.30 -9.86
CA ASP A 142 5.22 -1.93 -9.44
C ASP A 142 4.99 -3.00 -8.37
N LEU A 143 4.08 -2.72 -7.42
CA LEU A 143 3.69 -3.70 -6.40
C LEU A 143 3.03 -4.93 -7.06
N ALA A 144 2.11 -4.73 -7.99
CA ALA A 144 1.47 -5.83 -8.73
C ALA A 144 2.50 -6.70 -9.45
N ARG A 145 3.47 -6.10 -10.13
CA ARG A 145 4.57 -6.81 -10.81
C ARG A 145 5.47 -7.57 -9.83
N GLY A 146 5.83 -6.94 -8.71
CA GLY A 146 6.75 -7.51 -7.73
C GLY A 146 6.15 -8.61 -6.86
N THR A 147 4.88 -8.47 -6.49
CA THR A 147 4.20 -9.39 -5.55
C THR A 147 3.18 -10.30 -6.20
N ARG A 148 2.80 -10.04 -7.45
CA ARG A 148 1.70 -10.68 -8.18
C ARG A 148 0.33 -10.51 -7.48
N SER A 149 0.22 -9.48 -6.63
CA SER A 149 -1.06 -9.10 -6.05
C SER A 149 -1.94 -8.41 -7.08
N ASP A 150 -3.24 -8.66 -7.03
CA ASP A 150 -4.20 -8.04 -7.92
C ASP A 150 -4.21 -6.52 -7.71
N GLY A 151 -4.00 -5.76 -8.79
CA GLY A 151 -3.94 -4.31 -8.76
C GLY A 151 -2.88 -3.69 -7.83
N GLY A 152 -1.90 -4.46 -7.33
CA GLY A 152 -0.93 -3.99 -6.35
C GLY A 152 -1.50 -3.85 -4.93
N ALA A 153 -2.53 -4.62 -4.61
CA ALA A 153 -3.14 -4.63 -3.27
C ALA A 153 -2.12 -4.96 -2.18
N ILE A 154 -2.08 -4.13 -1.13
CA ILE A 154 -1.16 -4.34 -0.01
C ILE A 154 -1.75 -5.33 1.00
N TYR A 155 -3.07 -5.32 1.21
CA TYR A 155 -3.76 -6.11 2.24
C TYR A 155 -4.80 -7.08 1.67
N GLY A 156 -4.80 -7.35 0.37
CA GLY A 156 -5.78 -8.19 -0.30
C GLY A 156 -7.14 -7.51 -0.43
N SER A 157 -8.24 -8.25 -0.22
CA SER A 157 -9.58 -7.68 -0.27
C SER A 157 -9.77 -6.60 0.78
N SER A 158 -10.58 -5.58 0.44
CA SER A 158 -10.85 -4.43 1.31
C SER A 158 -11.30 -4.85 2.71
N SER A 159 -10.86 -4.10 3.70
CA SER A 159 -11.31 -4.23 5.08
C SER A 159 -12.36 -3.17 5.45
N ASP A 160 -13.00 -2.52 4.48
CA ASP A 160 -14.05 -1.54 4.72
C ASP A 160 -15.32 -2.18 5.29
N GLY A 161 -15.78 -1.63 6.40
CA GLY A 161 -16.98 -2.05 7.11
C GLY A 161 -16.75 -3.08 8.23
N ALA A 162 -17.65 -3.10 9.20
CA ALA A 162 -17.54 -3.92 10.42
C ALA A 162 -17.46 -5.44 10.17
N ARG A 163 -17.86 -5.91 8.99
CA ARG A 163 -17.83 -7.33 8.60
C ARG A 163 -16.57 -7.71 7.80
N ALA A 164 -15.92 -6.76 7.16
CA ALA A 164 -14.82 -7.04 6.24
C ALA A 164 -13.60 -7.65 6.95
N ALA A 165 -13.34 -7.28 8.21
CA ALA A 165 -12.28 -7.89 9.02
C ALA A 165 -12.51 -9.40 9.27
N PHE A 166 -13.78 -9.84 9.28
CA PHE A 166 -14.16 -11.25 9.49
C PHE A 166 -14.30 -12.03 8.17
N LEU A 167 -14.32 -11.36 7.02
CA LEU A 167 -14.51 -11.98 5.70
C LEU A 167 -13.19 -12.28 4.98
N ARG A 168 -12.05 -12.15 5.64
CA ARG A 168 -10.77 -12.56 5.05
C ARG A 168 -10.78 -14.05 4.75
N PRO A 169 -10.17 -14.47 3.62
CA PRO A 169 -10.07 -15.89 3.29
C PRO A 169 -9.48 -16.69 4.44
N ALA A 170 -10.15 -17.77 4.81
CA ALA A 170 -9.65 -18.69 5.83
C ALA A 170 -8.34 -19.34 5.38
N ASN A 171 -7.47 -19.66 6.32
CA ASN A 171 -6.20 -20.32 6.03
C ASN A 171 -6.38 -21.70 5.39
N ARG A 172 -7.45 -22.44 5.73
CA ARG A 172 -7.83 -23.67 5.04
C ARG A 172 -8.76 -23.33 3.88
N SER A 173 -8.31 -23.55 2.64
CA SER A 173 -9.13 -23.40 1.46
C SER A 173 -10.21 -24.52 1.35
N PRO A 174 -11.33 -24.27 0.66
CA PRO A 174 -12.26 -25.33 0.28
C PRO A 174 -11.64 -26.40 -0.63
N VAL A 175 -10.53 -26.08 -1.31
CA VAL A 175 -9.81 -27.04 -2.16
C VAL A 175 -8.94 -27.92 -1.27
N PRO A 176 -9.11 -29.26 -1.30
CA PRO A 176 -8.30 -30.17 -0.49
C PRO A 176 -6.80 -29.99 -0.74
N GLY A 177 -6.02 -29.90 0.33
CA GLY A 177 -4.55 -29.73 0.25
C GLY A 177 -4.06 -28.31 -0.05
N LEU A 178 -4.95 -27.34 -0.30
CA LEU A 178 -4.59 -25.94 -0.53
C LEU A 178 -4.80 -25.13 0.75
N PHE A 179 -3.74 -24.44 1.16
CA PHE A 179 -3.74 -23.54 2.33
C PHE A 179 -3.34 -22.14 1.89
N LEU A 180 -3.94 -21.12 2.53
CA LEU A 180 -3.66 -19.72 2.29
C LEU A 180 -2.89 -19.14 3.47
N VAL A 181 -1.78 -18.46 3.19
CA VAL A 181 -0.90 -17.86 4.21
C VAL A 181 -0.49 -16.43 3.78
N GLY A 182 -0.36 -15.55 4.76
CA GLY A 182 0.12 -14.18 4.51
C GLY A 182 -0.90 -13.10 4.82
N GLY A 183 -0.57 -11.86 4.41
CA GLY A 183 -1.35 -10.66 4.76
C GLY A 183 -2.73 -10.56 4.12
N SER A 184 -2.96 -11.28 3.02
CA SER A 184 -4.26 -11.33 2.33
C SER A 184 -5.19 -12.43 2.84
N ALA A 185 -4.72 -13.30 3.74
CA ALA A 185 -5.48 -14.37 4.39
C ALA A 185 -5.68 -14.05 5.89
N HIS A 186 -6.46 -14.90 6.59
CA HIS A 186 -6.63 -14.75 8.03
C HIS A 186 -5.28 -14.90 8.78
N PRO A 187 -5.00 -14.12 9.84
CA PRO A 187 -5.82 -13.06 10.44
C PRO A 187 -5.67 -11.68 9.79
N GLY A 188 -4.76 -11.47 8.84
CA GLY A 188 -4.66 -10.20 8.13
C GLY A 188 -3.24 -9.71 7.87
N GLY A 189 -3.11 -8.44 7.45
CA GLY A 189 -1.85 -7.79 7.10
C GLY A 189 -1.04 -7.30 8.30
N GLY A 190 0.24 -7.01 8.04
CA GLY A 190 1.23 -6.62 9.04
C GLY A 190 2.06 -7.80 9.54
N LEU A 191 3.36 -7.57 9.80
CA LEU A 191 4.32 -8.62 10.14
C LEU A 191 3.87 -9.55 11.27
N PRO A 192 3.31 -9.06 12.40
CA PRO A 192 2.84 -9.94 13.46
C PRO A 192 1.72 -10.88 13.02
N LEU A 193 0.74 -10.35 12.25
CA LEU A 193 -0.40 -11.15 11.77
C LEU A 193 0.01 -12.13 10.67
N VAL A 194 0.94 -11.74 9.79
CA VAL A 194 1.51 -12.64 8.78
C VAL A 194 2.26 -13.80 9.46
N GLY A 195 3.04 -13.53 10.51
CA GLY A 195 3.68 -14.57 11.32
C GLY A 195 2.67 -15.50 11.99
N LEU A 196 1.57 -14.96 12.51
CA LEU A 196 0.47 -15.75 13.07
C LEU A 196 -0.22 -16.60 12.00
N SER A 197 -0.47 -16.04 10.80
CA SER A 197 -1.01 -16.78 9.65
C SER A 197 -0.13 -17.99 9.29
N ALA A 198 1.19 -17.79 9.26
CA ALA A 198 2.15 -18.86 8.99
C ALA A 198 2.06 -19.98 10.05
N ARG A 199 1.98 -19.60 11.33
CA ARG A 199 1.84 -20.58 12.44
C ARG A 199 0.54 -21.40 12.31
N ILE A 200 -0.58 -20.73 12.04
CA ILE A 200 -1.87 -21.41 11.84
C ILE A 200 -1.77 -22.42 10.69
N VAL A 201 -1.18 -22.02 9.56
CA VAL A 201 -1.05 -22.93 8.41
C VAL A 201 -0.14 -24.12 8.74
N THR A 202 0.97 -23.89 9.45
CA THR A 202 1.86 -24.97 9.90
C THR A 202 1.11 -25.99 10.77
N GLU A 203 0.28 -25.53 11.71
CA GLU A 203 -0.55 -26.41 12.56
C GLU A 203 -1.61 -27.17 11.72
N LEU A 204 -2.18 -26.54 10.69
CA LEU A 204 -3.16 -27.17 9.80
C LEU A 204 -2.56 -28.24 8.87
N VAL A 205 -1.33 -28.04 8.44
CA VAL A 205 -0.58 -29.00 7.60
C VAL A 205 -0.12 -30.19 8.45
N GLY A 206 0.25 -29.97 9.70
CA GLY A 206 0.75 -30.99 10.61
C GLY A 206 2.24 -31.31 10.41
N PRO A 207 2.76 -32.26 11.19
CA PRO A 207 4.14 -32.72 11.07
C PRO A 207 4.38 -33.41 9.72
N ALA A 208 5.60 -33.30 9.21
CA ALA A 208 6.06 -33.97 7.99
C ALA A 208 6.20 -35.49 8.22
#